data_fa9ebf84f367158e29978094dd9f356f
#
_entry.id   fa9ebf84f367158e29978094dd9f356f
#
_cell.length_a   1.000
_cell.length_b   1.000
_cell.length_c   1.000
_cell.angle_alpha   90.00
_cell.angle_beta   90.00
_cell.angle_gamma   90.00
#
_symmetry.space_group_name_H-M   'P 1'
#
loop_
_entity.id
_entity.type
_entity.pdbx_description
1 polymer ?
#
loop_
_entity_poly.entity_id
_entity_poly.type
_entity_poly.pdbx_seq_one_letter_code
_entity_poly.pdbx_strand_id
1 'polypeptide(L)'
;MDADTVDALNNILDFENSPSTGAALPSLEEIEAEETEEQRLKALRKAMLAQKEKRIRATRVAVRDEQGRSSAIGRRKTAVAQVTIWPGDGTITINNRAADYTLRNIDHRGWMIQPFILTNTCGLFDVKATVHGGGSSGQAQAIRHGIARALQLYEPSFRPPLKSAGMLTRDPRMVERKKPGRKKARKAFQWVKR
;
A
#
# COMPACT_ATOMS: atom_id res chain seq x y z
N MET A 1 41.51 9.01 -39.89
CA MET A 1 40.48 7.97 -39.67
C MET A 1 41.10 6.97 -38.73
N ASP A 2 40.66 6.94 -37.53
CA ASP A 2 41.26 6.15 -36.45
C ASP A 2 40.92 4.66 -36.64
N ALA A 3 41.88 3.78 -36.33
CA ALA A 3 41.78 2.34 -36.51
C ALA A 3 40.51 1.76 -35.87
N ASP A 4 40.07 2.32 -34.75
CA ASP A 4 38.88 1.92 -34.00
C ASP A 4 37.55 2.13 -34.76
N THR A 5 37.50 3.10 -35.70
CA THR A 5 36.32 3.33 -36.56
C THR A 5 36.24 2.36 -37.73
N VAL A 6 37.37 1.82 -38.17
CA VAL A 6 37.41 0.81 -39.24
C VAL A 6 36.99 -0.56 -38.69
N ASP A 7 37.40 -0.88 -37.46
CA ASP A 7 37.01 -2.14 -36.80
C ASP A 7 35.52 -2.16 -36.43
N ALA A 8 34.94 -1.01 -36.05
CA ALA A 8 33.51 -0.91 -35.81
C ALA A 8 32.69 -1.07 -37.10
N LEU A 9 33.16 -0.59 -38.26
CA LEU A 9 32.50 -0.75 -39.55
C LEU A 9 32.61 -2.19 -40.05
N ASN A 10 33.73 -2.87 -39.82
CA ASN A 10 33.90 -4.27 -40.21
C ASN A 10 32.99 -5.19 -39.38
N ASN A 11 32.82 -4.93 -38.08
CA ASN A 11 31.90 -5.68 -37.25
C ASN A 11 30.41 -5.52 -37.68
N ILE A 12 30.02 -4.38 -38.25
CA ILE A 12 28.66 -4.16 -38.78
C ILE A 12 28.47 -4.95 -40.10
N LEU A 13 29.52 -4.99 -40.95
CA LEU A 13 29.48 -5.74 -42.22
C LEU A 13 29.50 -7.27 -42.03
N ASP A 14 30.17 -7.76 -40.98
CA ASP A 14 30.19 -9.18 -40.62
C ASP A 14 28.83 -9.64 -40.01
N PHE A 15 28.03 -8.74 -39.44
CA PHE A 15 26.70 -9.04 -38.96
C PHE A 15 25.68 -9.24 -40.09
N GLU A 16 25.86 -8.54 -41.24
CA GLU A 16 25.01 -8.73 -42.43
C GLU A 16 25.34 -10.01 -43.22
N ASN A 17 26.54 -10.58 -43.02
CA ASN A 17 27.00 -11.78 -43.71
C ASN A 17 26.94 -13.07 -42.88
N SER A 18 26.40 -13.02 -41.67
CA SER A 18 26.12 -14.25 -40.94
C SER A 18 25.03 -15.02 -41.68
N PRO A 19 25.22 -16.35 -41.94
CA PRO A 19 24.20 -17.15 -42.61
C PRO A 19 22.96 -17.13 -41.73
N SER A 20 21.94 -16.39 -42.18
CA SER A 20 20.62 -16.46 -41.59
C SER A 20 20.19 -17.92 -41.58
N THR A 21 20.24 -18.57 -40.43
CA THR A 21 19.47 -19.79 -40.19
C THR A 21 18.07 -19.48 -40.67
N GLY A 22 17.67 -20.02 -41.79
CA GLY A 22 16.39 -19.77 -42.45
C GLY A 22 15.22 -20.28 -41.61
N ALA A 23 14.96 -19.61 -40.52
CA ALA A 23 13.67 -19.65 -39.89
C ALA A 23 12.73 -18.84 -40.79
N ALA A 24 11.91 -19.53 -41.56
CA ALA A 24 10.84 -18.90 -42.32
C ALA A 24 10.08 -17.95 -41.40
N LEU A 25 9.88 -16.71 -41.85
CA LEU A 25 9.02 -15.78 -41.09
C LEU A 25 7.66 -16.44 -40.88
N PRO A 26 7.12 -16.46 -39.65
CA PRO A 26 5.83 -17.06 -39.37
C PRO A 26 4.77 -16.45 -40.30
N SER A 27 3.87 -17.27 -40.81
CA SER A 27 2.78 -16.79 -41.67
C SER A 27 1.85 -15.89 -40.84
N LEU A 28 1.11 -14.98 -41.51
CA LEU A 28 0.13 -14.11 -40.83
C LEU A 28 -0.88 -14.95 -40.03
N GLU A 29 -1.26 -16.12 -40.53
CA GLU A 29 -2.17 -17.04 -39.83
C GLU A 29 -1.54 -17.63 -38.55
N GLU A 30 -0.24 -17.90 -38.52
CA GLU A 30 0.48 -18.37 -37.35
C GLU A 30 0.59 -17.26 -36.29
N ILE A 31 0.87 -16.01 -36.71
CA ILE A 31 0.93 -14.85 -35.83
C ILE A 31 -0.46 -14.57 -35.19
N GLU A 32 -1.53 -14.61 -35.99
CA GLU A 32 -2.90 -14.44 -35.49
C GLU A 32 -3.30 -15.60 -34.57
N ALA A 33 -2.88 -16.82 -34.82
CA ALA A 33 -3.12 -17.97 -33.94
C ALA A 33 -2.39 -17.82 -32.59
N GLU A 34 -1.14 -17.38 -32.58
CA GLU A 34 -0.35 -17.13 -31.38
C GLU A 34 -0.97 -15.99 -30.54
N GLU A 35 -1.40 -14.88 -31.18
CA GLU A 35 -2.07 -13.78 -30.49
C GLU A 35 -3.40 -14.22 -29.84
N THR A 36 -4.18 -15.07 -30.50
CA THR A 36 -5.43 -15.62 -29.94
C THR A 36 -5.16 -16.56 -28.78
N GLU A 37 -4.12 -17.38 -28.83
CA GLU A 37 -3.71 -18.25 -27.72
C GLU A 37 -3.21 -17.46 -26.51
N GLU A 38 -2.40 -16.42 -26.75
CA GLU A 38 -1.99 -15.51 -25.68
C GLU A 38 -3.18 -14.82 -24.99
N GLN A 39 -4.15 -14.36 -25.77
CA GLN A 39 -5.37 -13.77 -25.24
C GLN A 39 -6.17 -14.76 -24.41
N ARG A 40 -6.30 -16.01 -24.85
CA ARG A 40 -6.93 -17.10 -24.09
C ARG A 40 -6.19 -17.39 -22.78
N LEU A 41 -4.86 -17.46 -22.81
CA LEU A 41 -4.05 -17.67 -21.60
C LEU A 41 -4.15 -16.50 -20.63
N LYS A 42 -4.17 -15.26 -21.13
CA LYS A 42 -4.38 -14.06 -20.32
C LYS A 42 -5.77 -14.06 -19.66
N ALA A 43 -6.79 -14.46 -20.41
CA ALA A 43 -8.16 -14.59 -19.89
C ALA A 43 -8.28 -15.69 -18.81
N LEU A 44 -7.68 -16.87 -19.05
CA LEU A 44 -7.63 -17.95 -18.07
C LEU A 44 -6.91 -17.57 -16.79
N ARG A 45 -5.75 -16.91 -16.89
CA ARG A 45 -5.03 -16.38 -15.71
C ARG A 45 -5.89 -15.39 -14.93
N LYS A 46 -6.57 -14.47 -15.63
CA LYS A 46 -7.48 -13.50 -15.01
C LYS A 46 -8.65 -14.18 -14.32
N ALA A 47 -9.25 -15.20 -14.95
CA ALA A 47 -10.34 -15.99 -14.37
C ALA A 47 -9.89 -16.76 -13.12
N MET A 48 -8.73 -17.42 -13.17
CA MET A 48 -8.15 -18.12 -12.00
C MET A 48 -7.87 -17.16 -10.84
N LEU A 49 -7.31 -15.97 -11.12
CA LEU A 49 -7.07 -14.95 -10.09
C LEU A 49 -8.39 -14.47 -9.47
N ALA A 50 -9.39 -14.19 -10.29
CA ALA A 50 -10.72 -13.80 -9.83
C ALA A 50 -11.39 -14.89 -8.98
N GLN A 51 -11.25 -16.16 -9.36
CA GLN A 51 -11.76 -17.28 -8.59
C GLN A 51 -11.02 -17.43 -7.26
N LYS A 52 -9.69 -17.29 -7.26
CA LYS A 52 -8.88 -17.30 -6.05
C LYS A 52 -9.28 -16.16 -5.10
N GLU A 53 -9.51 -14.96 -5.63
CA GLU A 53 -10.00 -13.83 -4.84
C GLU A 53 -11.38 -14.07 -4.26
N LYS A 54 -12.31 -14.65 -5.04
CA LYS A 54 -13.64 -15.03 -4.55
C LYS A 54 -13.54 -16.06 -3.40
N ARG A 55 -12.69 -17.07 -3.52
CA ARG A 55 -12.45 -18.07 -2.46
C ARG A 55 -11.86 -17.40 -1.20
N ILE A 56 -10.88 -16.52 -1.35
CA ILE A 56 -10.28 -15.77 -0.24
C ILE A 56 -11.30 -14.83 0.41
N ARG A 57 -12.22 -14.23 -0.34
CA ARG A 57 -13.31 -13.40 0.20
C ARG A 57 -14.30 -14.27 1.00
N ALA A 58 -14.69 -15.40 0.48
CA ALA A 58 -15.63 -16.32 1.13
C ALA A 58 -15.12 -16.88 2.46
N THR A 59 -13.79 -17.03 2.62
CA THR A 59 -13.18 -17.53 3.88
C THR A 59 -13.04 -16.47 4.96
N ARG A 60 -13.26 -15.17 4.66
CA ARG A 60 -13.15 -14.10 5.64
C ARG A 60 -14.50 -13.85 6.30
N VAL A 61 -14.52 -14.09 7.59
CA VAL A 61 -15.69 -13.85 8.44
C VAL A 61 -15.58 -12.44 9.04
N ALA A 62 -16.70 -11.73 9.14
CA ALA A 62 -16.78 -10.48 9.86
C ALA A 62 -16.59 -10.75 11.37
N VAL A 63 -15.76 -9.95 12.02
CA VAL A 63 -15.50 -10.03 13.46
C VAL A 63 -16.15 -8.83 14.11
N ARG A 64 -17.31 -9.06 14.73
CA ARG A 64 -18.09 -8.07 15.45
C ARG A 64 -18.40 -8.62 16.83
N ASP A 65 -18.39 -7.76 17.83
CA ASP A 65 -18.85 -8.09 19.18
C ASP A 65 -20.38 -8.22 19.21
N GLU A 66 -20.93 -8.73 20.31
CA GLU A 66 -22.38 -8.87 20.53
C GLU A 66 -23.14 -7.54 20.33
N GLN A 67 -22.47 -6.41 20.54
CA GLN A 67 -23.00 -5.06 20.32
C GLN A 67 -22.77 -4.50 18.90
N GLY A 68 -22.36 -5.34 17.97
CA GLY A 68 -22.07 -4.93 16.58
C GLY A 68 -20.84 -4.06 16.41
N ARG A 69 -19.93 -4.04 17.40
CA ARG A 69 -18.70 -3.24 17.38
C ARG A 69 -17.55 -4.06 16.76
N SER A 70 -16.64 -3.36 16.11
CA SER A 70 -15.39 -3.94 15.65
C SER A 70 -14.21 -3.15 16.17
N SER A 71 -13.21 -3.84 16.72
CA SER A 71 -12.03 -3.21 17.34
C SER A 71 -10.74 -3.62 16.64
N ALA A 72 -9.84 -2.66 16.45
CA ALA A 72 -8.52 -2.94 15.88
C ALA A 72 -7.45 -1.99 16.44
N ILE A 73 -6.19 -2.44 16.37
CA ILE A 73 -5.03 -1.65 16.78
C ILE A 73 -4.33 -1.09 15.55
N GLY A 74 -4.14 0.23 15.50
CA GLY A 74 -3.32 0.91 14.53
C GLY A 74 -1.99 1.37 15.15
N ARG A 75 -0.92 1.41 14.34
CA ARG A 75 0.41 1.84 14.80
C ARG A 75 1.11 2.68 13.74
N ARG A 76 1.79 3.74 14.19
CA ARG A 76 2.66 4.57 13.35
C ARG A 76 3.77 5.20 14.18
N LYS A 77 5.03 5.07 13.74
CA LYS A 77 6.20 5.46 14.54
C LYS A 77 6.09 4.83 15.94
N THR A 78 6.11 5.63 17.00
CA THR A 78 5.91 5.22 18.40
C THR A 78 4.45 5.34 18.87
N ALA A 79 3.56 5.90 18.04
CA ALA A 79 2.14 6.02 18.38
C ALA A 79 1.40 4.69 18.19
N VAL A 80 0.56 4.38 19.17
CA VAL A 80 -0.35 3.22 19.16
C VAL A 80 -1.77 3.74 19.39
N ALA A 81 -2.70 3.30 18.55
CA ALA A 81 -4.12 3.64 18.64
C ALA A 81 -4.94 2.35 18.73
N GLN A 82 -5.73 2.22 19.76
CA GLN A 82 -6.81 1.24 19.83
C GLN A 82 -8.09 1.92 19.32
N VAL A 83 -8.68 1.39 18.29
CA VAL A 83 -9.85 1.97 17.62
C VAL A 83 -10.99 0.99 17.67
N THR A 84 -12.15 1.43 18.12
CA THR A 84 -13.41 0.71 18.09
C THR A 84 -14.39 1.49 17.23
N ILE A 85 -15.05 0.81 16.29
CA ILE A 85 -16.08 1.37 15.42
C ILE A 85 -17.39 0.65 15.62
N TRP A 86 -18.50 1.36 15.47
CA TRP A 86 -19.86 0.82 15.45
C TRP A 86 -20.74 1.70 14.55
N PRO A 87 -21.88 1.20 14.05
CA PRO A 87 -22.84 2.01 13.32
C PRO A 87 -23.36 3.17 14.17
N GLY A 88 -23.41 4.38 13.61
CA GLY A 88 -23.83 5.58 14.33
C GLY A 88 -23.87 6.82 13.44
N ASP A 89 -23.78 7.99 14.03
CA ASP A 89 -23.97 9.29 13.37
C ASP A 89 -22.68 9.92 12.83
N GLY A 90 -21.54 9.18 12.87
CA GLY A 90 -20.25 9.67 12.40
C GLY A 90 -19.44 10.45 13.46
N THR A 91 -19.77 10.31 14.73
CA THR A 91 -19.06 10.97 15.83
C THR A 91 -17.69 10.32 16.07
N ILE A 92 -16.62 11.14 16.09
CA ILE A 92 -15.26 10.64 16.35
C ILE A 92 -14.72 11.20 17.65
N THR A 93 -14.47 10.30 18.61
CA THR A 93 -13.90 10.62 19.92
C THR A 93 -12.49 10.06 20.06
N ILE A 94 -11.54 10.89 20.54
CA ILE A 94 -10.15 10.52 20.78
C ILE A 94 -9.81 10.81 22.24
N ASN A 95 -9.44 9.79 22.99
CA ASN A 95 -9.16 9.90 24.43
C ASN A 95 -10.29 10.63 25.20
N ASN A 96 -11.54 10.26 24.91
CA ASN A 96 -12.76 10.84 25.48
C ASN A 96 -12.96 12.34 25.18
N ARG A 97 -12.32 12.87 24.15
CA ARG A 97 -12.50 14.26 23.67
C ARG A 97 -12.87 14.22 22.18
N ALA A 98 -13.54 15.26 21.71
CA ALA A 98 -13.84 15.39 20.28
C ALA A 98 -12.54 15.41 19.44
N ALA A 99 -12.60 14.84 18.24
CA ALA A 99 -11.45 14.75 17.34
C ALA A 99 -10.85 16.13 17.02
N ASP A 100 -11.70 17.14 16.87
CA ASP A 100 -11.31 18.52 16.55
C ASP A 100 -10.44 19.16 17.63
N TYR A 101 -10.74 18.87 18.87
CA TYR A 101 -9.95 19.36 20.00
C TYR A 101 -8.58 18.69 20.09
N THR A 102 -8.52 17.39 19.81
CA THR A 102 -7.28 16.60 19.93
C THR A 102 -6.37 16.79 18.72
N LEU A 103 -6.93 16.81 17.52
CA LEU A 103 -6.21 16.99 16.26
C LEU A 103 -6.51 18.37 15.67
N ARG A 104 -5.80 19.39 16.15
CA ARG A 104 -6.00 20.78 15.70
C ARG A 104 -5.69 21.00 14.22
N ASN A 105 -4.71 20.27 13.67
CA ASN A 105 -4.34 20.38 12.26
C ASN A 105 -5.40 19.70 11.38
N ILE A 106 -5.90 20.42 10.37
CA ILE A 106 -6.91 19.95 9.42
C ILE A 106 -6.42 18.76 8.59
N ASP A 107 -5.13 18.73 8.20
CA ASP A 107 -4.55 17.61 7.46
C ASP A 107 -4.62 16.31 8.27
N HIS A 108 -4.34 16.39 9.57
CA HIS A 108 -4.40 15.24 10.46
C HIS A 108 -5.82 14.68 10.56
N ARG A 109 -6.84 15.54 10.58
CA ARG A 109 -8.25 15.15 10.52
C ARG A 109 -8.60 14.54 9.17
N GLY A 110 -8.12 15.12 8.09
CA GLY A 110 -8.29 14.58 6.74
C GLY A 110 -7.72 13.17 6.61
N TRP A 111 -6.53 12.90 7.14
CA TRP A 111 -5.95 11.55 7.12
C TRP A 111 -6.80 10.53 7.86
N MET A 112 -7.39 10.90 8.98
CA MET A 112 -8.21 10.01 9.78
C MET A 112 -9.50 9.59 9.04
N ILE A 113 -10.08 10.49 8.23
CA ILE A 113 -11.33 10.25 7.50
C ILE A 113 -11.10 9.46 6.18
N GLN A 114 -9.88 9.47 5.63
CA GLN A 114 -9.55 8.79 4.37
C GLN A 114 -10.09 7.36 4.22
N PRO A 115 -10.00 6.46 5.23
CA PRO A 115 -10.55 5.11 5.10
C PRO A 115 -12.05 5.09 4.84
N PHE A 116 -12.82 6.00 5.45
CA PHE A 116 -14.27 6.11 5.24
C PHE A 116 -14.61 6.64 3.85
N ILE A 117 -13.83 7.59 3.32
CA ILE A 117 -14.00 8.09 1.96
C ILE A 117 -13.79 6.95 0.94
N LEU A 118 -12.73 6.14 1.12
CA LEU A 118 -12.42 5.03 0.22
C LEU A 118 -13.46 3.90 0.25
N THR A 119 -14.19 3.76 1.34
CA THR A 119 -15.24 2.73 1.50
C THR A 119 -16.65 3.29 1.27
N ASN A 120 -16.79 4.59 0.97
CA ASN A 120 -18.06 5.29 0.86
C ASN A 120 -18.95 5.16 2.12
N THR A 121 -18.33 5.18 3.30
CA THR A 121 -19.01 5.01 4.59
C THR A 121 -18.89 6.23 5.51
N CYS A 122 -18.63 7.41 4.94
CA CYS A 122 -18.58 8.64 5.72
C CYS A 122 -19.92 8.90 6.43
N GLY A 123 -19.85 9.19 7.75
CA GLY A 123 -21.05 9.51 8.53
C GLY A 123 -21.86 8.29 9.01
N LEU A 124 -21.51 7.06 8.62
CA LEU A 124 -22.25 5.85 9.00
C LEU A 124 -21.70 5.17 10.26
N PHE A 125 -20.51 5.55 10.70
CA PHE A 125 -19.83 4.91 11.83
C PHE A 125 -19.39 5.91 12.87
N ASP A 126 -19.68 5.60 14.13
CA ASP A 126 -19.04 6.22 15.27
C ASP A 126 -17.70 5.59 15.57
N VAL A 127 -16.75 6.39 16.03
CA VAL A 127 -15.38 5.97 16.30
C VAL A 127 -14.96 6.37 17.70
N LYS A 128 -14.52 5.41 18.49
CA LYS A 128 -13.81 5.65 19.75
C LYS A 128 -12.36 5.21 19.60
N ALA A 129 -11.43 6.16 19.71
CA ALA A 129 -10.00 5.89 19.64
C ALA A 129 -9.31 6.23 20.96
N THR A 130 -8.58 5.27 21.52
CA THR A 130 -7.65 5.50 22.62
C THR A 130 -6.24 5.49 22.05
N VAL A 131 -5.51 6.59 22.19
CA VAL A 131 -4.21 6.80 21.54
C VAL A 131 -3.18 7.23 22.57
N HIS A 132 -1.98 6.65 22.46
CA HIS A 132 -0.85 7.00 23.31
C HIS A 132 0.47 6.94 22.54
N GLY A 133 1.46 7.67 23.04
CA GLY A 133 2.79 7.76 22.44
C GLY A 133 2.85 8.62 21.18
N GLY A 134 4.06 8.91 20.74
CA GLY A 134 4.33 9.70 19.54
C GLY A 134 3.87 11.15 19.60
N GLY A 135 3.81 11.78 18.45
CA GLY A 135 3.29 13.15 18.26
C GLY A 135 2.00 13.15 17.43
N SER A 136 1.36 14.32 17.30
CA SER A 136 0.05 14.49 16.63
C SER A 136 -0.05 13.84 15.24
N SER A 137 0.96 14.02 14.38
CA SER A 137 1.02 13.36 13.06
C SER A 137 1.10 11.83 13.15
N GLY A 138 1.87 11.30 14.11
CA GLY A 138 1.97 9.85 14.34
C GLY A 138 0.66 9.28 14.87
N GLN A 139 0.02 9.99 15.78
CA GLN A 139 -1.27 9.61 16.34
C GLN A 139 -2.38 9.60 15.30
N ALA A 140 -2.49 10.64 14.45
CA ALA A 140 -3.48 10.68 13.37
C ALA A 140 -3.32 9.52 12.38
N GLN A 141 -2.08 9.20 11.99
CA GLN A 141 -1.80 8.07 11.10
C GLN A 141 -2.01 6.71 11.78
N ALA A 142 -1.78 6.61 13.08
CA ALA A 142 -2.08 5.40 13.83
C ALA A 142 -3.60 5.18 13.92
N ILE A 143 -4.40 6.24 14.16
CA ILE A 143 -5.86 6.17 14.12
C ILE A 143 -6.34 5.76 12.73
N ARG A 144 -5.84 6.38 11.64
CA ARG A 144 -6.15 6.01 10.25
C ARG A 144 -5.96 4.51 10.02
N HIS A 145 -4.79 3.99 10.39
CA HIS A 145 -4.48 2.58 10.25
C HIS A 145 -5.41 1.69 11.10
N GLY A 146 -5.76 2.14 12.32
CA GLY A 146 -6.71 1.45 13.19
C GLY A 146 -8.11 1.38 12.58
N ILE A 147 -8.64 2.51 12.08
CA ILE A 147 -9.93 2.60 11.40
C ILE A 147 -9.99 1.66 10.18
N ALA A 148 -8.97 1.71 9.31
CA ALA A 148 -8.91 0.85 8.13
C ALA A 148 -8.95 -0.65 8.50
N ARG A 149 -8.24 -1.04 9.56
CA ARG A 149 -8.27 -2.42 10.07
C ARG A 149 -9.61 -2.79 10.71
N ALA A 150 -10.24 -1.87 11.45
CA ALA A 150 -11.53 -2.11 12.07
C ALA A 150 -12.64 -2.23 11.00
N LEU A 151 -12.66 -1.38 9.98
CA LEU A 151 -13.57 -1.48 8.84
C LEU A 151 -13.43 -2.83 8.11
N GLN A 152 -12.20 -3.31 7.89
CA GLN A 152 -11.97 -4.62 7.28
C GLN A 152 -12.50 -5.77 8.13
N LEU A 153 -12.44 -5.67 9.48
CA LEU A 153 -12.99 -6.68 10.39
C LEU A 153 -14.51 -6.57 10.47
N TYR A 154 -15.03 -5.35 10.43
CA TYR A 154 -16.46 -5.11 10.42
C TYR A 154 -17.13 -5.71 9.19
N GLU A 155 -16.57 -5.44 8.02
CA GLU A 155 -17.04 -5.98 6.74
C GLU A 155 -15.87 -6.31 5.81
N PRO A 156 -15.66 -7.60 5.49
CA PRO A 156 -14.57 -8.04 4.63
C PRO A 156 -14.61 -7.48 3.21
N SER A 157 -15.77 -7.01 2.72
CA SER A 157 -15.91 -6.39 1.39
C SER A 157 -15.14 -5.07 1.27
N PHE A 158 -14.90 -4.35 2.37
CA PHE A 158 -14.12 -3.10 2.38
C PHE A 158 -12.61 -3.31 2.22
N ARG A 159 -12.13 -4.54 2.31
CA ARG A 159 -10.70 -4.83 2.22
C ARG A 159 -10.06 -4.49 0.87
N PRO A 160 -10.65 -4.78 -0.32
CA PRO A 160 -10.01 -4.48 -1.60
C PRO A 160 -9.65 -3.00 -1.76
N PRO A 161 -10.58 -2.02 -1.63
CA PRO A 161 -10.26 -0.61 -1.77
C PRO A 161 -9.25 -0.13 -0.73
N LEU A 162 -9.33 -0.60 0.54
CA LEU A 162 -8.38 -0.25 1.58
C LEU A 162 -6.99 -0.84 1.33
N LYS A 163 -6.90 -2.02 0.74
CA LYS A 163 -5.62 -2.66 0.41
C LYS A 163 -4.94 -1.98 -0.77
N SER A 164 -5.67 -1.64 -1.84
CA SER A 164 -5.13 -0.95 -3.01
C SER A 164 -4.58 0.43 -2.65
N ALA A 165 -5.26 1.16 -1.76
CA ALA A 165 -4.82 2.45 -1.23
C ALA A 165 -3.71 2.36 -0.16
N GLY A 166 -3.23 1.15 0.18
CA GLY A 166 -2.16 0.94 1.17
C GLY A 166 -2.52 1.22 2.63
N MET A 167 -3.82 1.42 2.95
CA MET A 167 -4.29 1.79 4.30
C MET A 167 -4.13 0.67 5.34
N LEU A 168 -4.06 -0.58 4.91
CA LEU A 168 -3.90 -1.74 5.80
C LEU A 168 -2.44 -2.06 6.13
N THR A 169 -1.49 -1.46 5.42
CA THR A 169 -0.07 -1.71 5.61
C THR A 169 0.49 -0.82 6.71
N ARG A 170 1.14 -1.43 7.71
CA ARG A 170 1.89 -0.66 8.69
C ARG A 170 3.19 -0.15 8.07
N ASP A 171 3.40 1.15 8.09
CA ASP A 171 4.66 1.76 7.69
C ASP A 171 5.72 1.52 8.80
N PRO A 172 6.82 0.79 8.54
CA PRO A 172 7.84 0.46 9.53
C PRO A 172 8.80 1.61 9.82
N ARG A 173 8.79 2.71 9.06
CA ARG A 173 9.72 3.81 9.21
C ARG A 173 9.63 4.45 10.60
N MET A 174 10.76 4.43 11.31
CA MET A 174 10.94 5.04 12.62
C MET A 174 12.22 5.90 12.61
N VAL A 175 12.35 6.77 13.60
CA VAL A 175 13.58 7.55 13.78
C VAL A 175 14.72 6.63 14.19
N GLU A 176 15.82 6.65 13.44
CA GLU A 176 17.01 5.88 13.76
C GLU A 176 17.68 6.43 15.03
N ARG A 177 18.12 5.52 15.88
CA ARG A 177 18.87 5.86 17.09
C ARG A 177 20.23 6.48 16.72
N LYS A 178 20.64 7.51 17.45
CA LYS A 178 22.01 8.05 17.40
C LYS A 178 23.02 6.93 17.65
N LYS A 179 24.06 6.84 16.84
CA LYS A 179 25.13 5.84 16.99
C LYS A 179 26.32 6.39 17.74
N PRO A 180 27.06 5.57 18.50
CA PRO A 180 28.33 5.96 19.11
C PRO A 180 29.31 6.47 18.03
N GLY A 181 30.14 7.44 18.34
CA GLY A 181 31.10 8.03 17.40
C GLY A 181 30.47 8.85 16.25
N ARG A 182 29.16 9.12 16.25
CA ARG A 182 28.50 9.97 15.27
C ARG A 182 27.77 11.14 15.93
N LYS A 183 27.60 12.24 15.19
CA LYS A 183 26.88 13.43 15.67
C LYS A 183 25.37 13.18 15.76
N LYS A 184 24.79 12.42 14.79
CA LYS A 184 23.39 11.96 14.73
C LYS A 184 23.35 10.49 14.35
N ALA A 185 22.21 9.97 13.92
CA ALA A 185 22.07 8.58 13.47
C ALA A 185 23.05 8.23 12.32
N ARG A 186 23.18 9.13 11.35
CA ARG A 186 24.05 8.97 10.16
C ARG A 186 25.13 10.05 10.06
N LYS A 187 24.86 11.28 10.54
CA LYS A 187 25.80 12.40 10.44
C LYS A 187 27.05 12.12 11.27
N ALA A 188 28.20 12.10 10.59
CA ALA A 188 29.53 11.97 11.23
C ALA A 188 30.02 13.32 11.76
N PHE A 189 31.06 13.28 12.60
CA PHE A 189 31.82 14.47 12.93
C PHE A 189 32.66 14.88 11.73
N GLN A 190 33.08 16.13 11.71
CA GLN A 190 33.99 16.62 10.69
C GLN A 190 35.32 15.88 10.79
N TRP A 191 35.84 15.40 9.64
CA TRP A 191 37.10 14.64 9.60
C TRP A 191 38.31 15.54 9.86
N VAL A 192 38.27 16.74 9.31
CA VAL A 192 39.37 17.71 9.44
C VAL A 192 38.85 18.98 10.08
N LYS A 193 39.57 19.52 11.07
CA LYS A 193 39.31 20.85 11.64
C LYS A 193 39.84 21.91 10.67
N ARG A 194 38.95 22.78 10.19
CA ARG A 194 39.26 23.95 9.37
C ARG A 194 38.90 25.20 10.13
#